data_8ffc2d0ba909567595699775da18e388
#
_entry.id   8ffc2d0ba909567595699775da18e388
#
_cell.length_a   1.000
_cell.length_b   1.000
_cell.length_c   1.000
_cell.angle_alpha   90.00
_cell.angle_beta   90.00
_cell.angle_gamma   90.00
#
_symmetry.space_group_name_H-M   'P 1'
#
loop_
_entity.id
_entity.type
_entity.pdbx_description
1 polymer ?
#
loop_
_entity_poly.entity_id
_entity_poly.type
_entity_poly.pdbx_seq_one_letter_code
_entity_poly.pdbx_strand_id
1 'polypeptide(L)'
;MLASNFKRTKFACYSAYFTMSSIFCLPPLLFVTFHEMYGVSWTLLGTLVLTNFCTQLLVDLIFTVFSQKFNIAKIVRIMPLITSFGLCVYAIFPRLFPNLAYIGLLIGTVIFSISAGLSEVLLSPTIAAIPSENPQRDMSLLHSLYAFGVFSVVVIGTLFIKFFGAENWMYLTLFFAALPMIASVVFMISPMPEMDSHGAATVSRKSRRKTVGIILCVGCIFLGSCAENAMSNWISSFMEAELQIDKAIGDILGMAMFAILLGITRISYAKWGKNICKMLLVGMIGATICYLIAGLSSHSVPAFVACILTGIFTAMLWPGTLIMMEEKIPDVGVAAFALMAAGGDFGASVAPQLLGAIADRWDLQTGMLVCSVFPFLGVGLMIVIMRFFKKESMGSK
;
A
#
# COMPACT_ATOMS: atom_id res chain seq x y z
N MET A 1 12.26 -11.71 32.63
CA MET A 1 11.97 -13.08 32.09
C MET A 1 10.84 -13.12 31.09
N LEU A 2 9.71 -12.43 31.25
CA LEU A 2 8.58 -12.46 30.28
C LEU A 2 8.95 -11.96 28.88
N ALA A 3 9.70 -10.85 28.77
CA ALA A 3 10.08 -10.28 27.46
C ALA A 3 11.02 -11.19 26.64
N SER A 4 11.81 -12.07 27.28
CA SER A 4 12.70 -12.98 26.54
C SER A 4 11.95 -14.11 25.84
N ASN A 5 10.75 -14.45 26.29
CA ASN A 5 9.96 -15.57 25.76
C ASN A 5 9.35 -15.24 24.38
N PHE A 6 9.09 -13.93 24.09
CA PHE A 6 8.44 -13.49 22.83
C PHE A 6 9.40 -12.97 21.75
N LYS A 7 10.72 -13.10 21.91
CA LYS A 7 11.70 -12.67 20.90
C LYS A 7 11.46 -13.32 19.53
N ARG A 8 11.14 -14.63 19.52
CA ARG A 8 10.85 -15.37 18.29
C ARG A 8 9.57 -14.88 17.64
N THR A 9 8.53 -14.59 18.43
CA THR A 9 7.25 -14.05 17.94
C THR A 9 7.44 -12.67 17.32
N LYS A 10 8.23 -11.78 17.97
CA LYS A 10 8.61 -10.48 17.39
C LYS A 10 9.32 -10.66 16.07
N PHE A 11 10.32 -11.53 16.01
CA PHE A 11 11.07 -11.80 14.78
C PHE A 11 10.16 -12.35 13.68
N ALA A 12 9.21 -13.24 14.00
CA ALA A 12 8.25 -13.77 13.05
C ALA A 12 7.31 -12.67 12.51
N CYS A 13 6.81 -11.77 13.37
CA CYS A 13 6.02 -10.61 12.95
C CYS A 13 6.82 -9.69 12.02
N TYR A 14 8.06 -9.40 12.36
CA TYR A 14 8.94 -8.56 11.55
C TYR A 14 9.25 -9.19 10.20
N SER A 15 9.55 -10.50 10.18
CA SER A 15 9.79 -11.25 8.93
C SER A 15 8.54 -11.29 8.05
N ALA A 16 7.36 -11.54 8.63
CA ALA A 16 6.10 -11.55 7.89
C ALA A 16 5.80 -10.18 7.28
N TYR A 17 5.99 -9.10 8.03
CA TYR A 17 5.74 -7.75 7.55
C TYR A 17 6.75 -7.31 6.47
N PHE A 18 8.01 -7.71 6.60
CA PHE A 18 9.04 -7.51 5.57
C PHE A 18 8.66 -8.23 4.28
N THR A 19 8.26 -9.51 4.36
CA THR A 19 7.92 -10.31 3.18
C THR A 19 6.60 -9.93 2.54
N MET A 20 5.68 -9.29 3.29
CA MET A 20 4.43 -8.75 2.78
C MET A 20 4.65 -7.74 1.66
N SER A 21 5.75 -6.98 1.68
CA SER A 21 6.10 -6.03 0.61
C SER A 21 6.20 -6.66 -0.78
N SER A 22 6.56 -7.96 -0.87
CA SER A 22 6.64 -8.67 -2.15
C SER A 22 5.29 -8.76 -2.86
N ILE A 23 4.19 -8.85 -2.12
CA ILE A 23 2.84 -8.92 -2.66
C ILE A 23 2.44 -7.62 -3.37
N PHE A 24 2.92 -6.49 -2.84
CA PHE A 24 2.58 -5.17 -3.36
C PHE A 24 3.50 -4.71 -4.48
N CYS A 25 4.77 -5.10 -4.46
CA CYS A 25 5.78 -4.55 -5.35
C CYS A 25 6.16 -5.48 -6.51
N LEU A 26 6.12 -6.80 -6.30
CA LEU A 26 6.51 -7.75 -7.32
C LEU A 26 5.56 -7.75 -8.53
N PRO A 27 4.21 -7.74 -8.40
CA PRO A 27 3.32 -7.68 -9.54
C PRO A 27 3.55 -6.44 -10.43
N PRO A 28 3.57 -5.20 -9.90
CA PRO A 28 3.86 -4.01 -10.70
C PRO A 28 5.22 -4.04 -11.41
N LEU A 29 6.25 -4.59 -10.77
CA LEU A 29 7.58 -4.75 -11.34
C LEU A 29 7.58 -5.66 -12.58
N LEU A 30 6.62 -6.58 -12.65
CA LEU A 30 6.49 -7.58 -13.73
C LEU A 30 5.42 -7.22 -14.76
N PHE A 31 4.76 -6.07 -14.68
CA PHE A 31 3.67 -5.70 -15.58
C PHE A 31 4.07 -5.72 -17.06
N VAL A 32 5.20 -5.10 -17.40
CA VAL A 32 5.73 -5.11 -18.78
C VAL A 32 6.03 -6.55 -19.22
N THR A 33 6.65 -7.35 -18.35
CA THR A 33 6.94 -8.77 -18.62
C THR A 33 5.65 -9.55 -18.94
N PHE A 34 4.57 -9.35 -18.19
CA PHE A 34 3.29 -10.04 -18.46
C PHE A 34 2.59 -9.52 -19.71
N HIS A 35 2.70 -8.22 -19.98
CA HIS A 35 2.18 -7.63 -21.21
C HIS A 35 2.85 -8.21 -22.43
N GLU A 36 4.17 -8.28 -22.45
CA GLU A 36 4.97 -8.77 -23.58
C GLU A 36 4.91 -10.30 -23.74
N MET A 37 5.03 -11.07 -22.65
CA MET A 37 5.11 -12.54 -22.73
C MET A 37 3.76 -13.22 -22.93
N TYR A 38 2.69 -12.69 -22.32
CA TYR A 38 1.38 -13.34 -22.30
C TYR A 38 0.29 -12.52 -22.99
N GLY A 39 0.61 -11.33 -23.52
CA GLY A 39 -0.36 -10.43 -24.14
C GLY A 39 -1.43 -9.92 -23.17
N VAL A 40 -1.13 -9.88 -21.88
CA VAL A 40 -2.06 -9.35 -20.86
C VAL A 40 -2.20 -7.85 -21.05
N SER A 41 -3.42 -7.36 -21.25
CA SER A 41 -3.66 -5.94 -21.44
C SER A 41 -3.41 -5.11 -20.18
N TRP A 42 -3.13 -3.82 -20.35
CA TRP A 42 -2.90 -2.90 -19.21
C TRP A 42 -4.13 -2.83 -18.29
N THR A 43 -5.34 -2.89 -18.84
CA THR A 43 -6.59 -2.99 -18.07
C THR A 43 -6.59 -4.21 -17.16
N LEU A 44 -6.20 -5.36 -17.69
CA LEU A 44 -6.15 -6.60 -16.91
C LEU A 44 -5.06 -6.57 -15.84
N LEU A 45 -3.91 -5.92 -16.10
CA LEU A 45 -2.87 -5.69 -15.10
C LEU A 45 -3.36 -4.76 -13.98
N GLY A 46 -4.06 -3.67 -14.34
CA GLY A 46 -4.73 -2.82 -13.37
C GLY A 46 -5.79 -3.56 -12.55
N THR A 47 -6.50 -4.54 -13.17
CA THR A 47 -7.48 -5.39 -12.45
C THR A 47 -6.82 -6.29 -11.41
N LEU A 48 -5.56 -6.70 -11.59
CA LEU A 48 -4.83 -7.41 -10.53
C LEU A 48 -4.65 -6.54 -9.28
N VAL A 49 -4.31 -5.25 -9.48
CA VAL A 49 -4.19 -4.30 -8.36
C VAL A 49 -5.55 -4.06 -7.70
N LEU A 50 -6.60 -3.83 -8.50
CA LEU A 50 -7.97 -3.71 -8.01
C LEU A 50 -8.37 -4.91 -7.16
N THR A 51 -8.11 -6.12 -7.67
CA THR A 51 -8.43 -7.38 -6.98
C THR A 51 -7.66 -7.51 -5.68
N ASN A 52 -6.37 -7.13 -5.67
CA ASN A 52 -5.54 -7.16 -4.47
C ASN A 52 -6.18 -6.32 -3.34
N PHE A 53 -6.42 -5.03 -3.57
CA PHE A 53 -6.97 -4.14 -2.56
C PHE A 53 -8.43 -4.44 -2.20
N CYS A 54 -9.27 -4.82 -3.18
CA CYS A 54 -10.65 -5.25 -2.88
C CYS A 54 -10.69 -6.51 -2.01
N THR A 55 -9.77 -7.46 -2.22
CA THR A 55 -9.67 -8.66 -1.40
C THR A 55 -9.23 -8.33 0.02
N GLN A 56 -8.25 -7.44 0.19
CA GLN A 56 -7.82 -6.95 1.50
C GLN A 56 -8.95 -6.25 2.23
N LEU A 57 -9.63 -5.29 1.57
CA LEU A 57 -10.78 -4.59 2.13
C LEU A 57 -11.88 -5.55 2.61
N LEU A 58 -12.16 -6.62 1.83
CA LEU A 58 -13.13 -7.64 2.23
C LEU A 58 -12.67 -8.40 3.48
N VAL A 59 -11.40 -8.74 3.57
CA VAL A 59 -10.82 -9.40 4.77
C VAL A 59 -10.94 -8.49 5.99
N ASP A 60 -10.61 -7.20 5.86
CA ASP A 60 -10.68 -6.22 6.93
C ASP A 60 -12.11 -6.07 7.45
N LEU A 61 -13.09 -5.99 6.55
CA LEU A 61 -14.51 -5.94 6.91
C LEU A 61 -14.97 -7.22 7.63
N ILE A 62 -14.58 -8.40 7.14
CA ILE A 62 -14.88 -9.69 7.78
C ILE A 62 -14.29 -9.73 9.20
N PHE A 63 -13.03 -9.33 9.35
CA PHE A 63 -12.37 -9.33 10.66
C PHE A 63 -12.96 -8.27 11.61
N THR A 64 -13.31 -7.10 11.12
CA THR A 64 -13.96 -6.05 11.92
C THR A 64 -15.27 -6.55 12.52
N VAL A 65 -16.07 -7.31 11.76
CA VAL A 65 -17.39 -7.79 12.20
C VAL A 65 -17.31 -9.11 12.97
N PHE A 66 -16.42 -10.02 12.58
CA PHE A 66 -16.43 -11.40 13.05
C PHE A 66 -15.15 -11.83 13.80
N SER A 67 -14.27 -10.90 14.18
CA SER A 67 -12.98 -11.22 14.84
C SER A 67 -13.11 -12.17 16.04
N GLN A 68 -14.18 -12.03 16.82
CA GLN A 68 -14.45 -12.88 17.99
C GLN A 68 -14.69 -14.36 17.65
N LYS A 69 -15.05 -14.69 16.39
CA LYS A 69 -15.29 -16.08 15.95
C LYS A 69 -14.01 -16.78 15.50
N PHE A 70 -12.92 -16.05 15.35
CA PHE A 70 -11.67 -16.56 14.80
C PHE A 70 -10.63 -16.83 15.89
N ASN A 71 -9.89 -17.92 15.74
CA ASN A 71 -8.71 -18.16 16.56
C ASN A 71 -7.52 -17.41 15.99
N ILE A 72 -7.31 -16.19 16.47
CA ILE A 72 -6.29 -15.25 15.97
C ILE A 72 -4.90 -15.89 15.97
N ALA A 73 -4.50 -16.58 17.04
CA ALA A 73 -3.21 -17.24 17.13
C ALA A 73 -2.98 -18.30 16.02
N LYS A 74 -4.01 -19.05 15.64
CA LYS A 74 -3.91 -20.01 14.52
C LYS A 74 -3.78 -19.29 13.19
N ILE A 75 -4.55 -18.22 12.97
CA ILE A 75 -4.54 -17.45 11.71
C ILE A 75 -3.18 -16.80 11.51
N VAL A 76 -2.61 -16.14 12.53
CA VAL A 76 -1.29 -15.49 12.45
C VAL A 76 -0.19 -16.52 12.09
N ARG A 77 -0.29 -17.75 12.57
CA ARG A 77 0.67 -18.82 12.22
C ARG A 77 0.56 -19.29 10.77
N ILE A 78 -0.64 -19.29 10.22
CA ILE A 78 -0.92 -19.87 8.88
C ILE A 78 -0.85 -18.82 7.79
N MET A 79 -1.15 -17.53 8.07
CA MET A 79 -1.25 -16.50 7.04
C MET A 79 -0.01 -16.39 6.15
N PRO A 80 1.26 -16.51 6.64
CA PRO A 80 2.40 -16.44 5.73
C PRO A 80 2.48 -17.63 4.77
N LEU A 81 1.93 -18.79 5.13
CA LEU A 81 1.80 -19.93 4.20
C LEU A 81 0.79 -19.65 3.09
N ILE A 82 -0.28 -18.91 3.39
CA ILE A 82 -1.24 -18.45 2.38
C ILE A 82 -0.55 -17.54 1.38
N THR A 83 0.32 -16.61 1.84
CA THR A 83 1.16 -15.80 0.96
C THR A 83 2.01 -16.67 0.05
N SER A 84 2.76 -17.62 0.63
CA SER A 84 3.63 -18.51 -0.14
C SER A 84 2.86 -19.31 -1.18
N PHE A 85 1.73 -19.89 -0.79
CA PHE A 85 0.88 -20.65 -1.70
C PHE A 85 0.33 -19.77 -2.83
N GLY A 86 -0.15 -18.56 -2.53
CA GLY A 86 -0.61 -17.61 -3.53
C GLY A 86 0.49 -17.21 -4.53
N LEU A 87 1.70 -16.93 -4.05
CA LEU A 87 2.85 -16.63 -4.92
C LEU A 87 3.28 -17.86 -5.74
N CYS A 88 3.20 -19.07 -5.20
CA CYS A 88 3.46 -20.29 -5.97
C CYS A 88 2.44 -20.47 -7.10
N VAL A 89 1.14 -20.29 -6.84
CA VAL A 89 0.09 -20.32 -7.87
C VAL A 89 0.35 -19.25 -8.92
N TYR A 90 0.64 -18.02 -8.48
CA TYR A 90 0.94 -16.88 -9.33
C TYR A 90 2.12 -17.16 -10.27
N ALA A 91 3.16 -17.87 -9.80
CA ALA A 91 4.36 -18.19 -10.57
C ALA A 91 4.18 -19.40 -11.50
N ILE A 92 3.63 -20.49 -10.97
CA ILE A 92 3.66 -21.79 -11.64
C ILE A 92 2.52 -21.91 -12.66
N PHE A 93 1.31 -21.45 -12.33
CA PHE A 93 0.13 -21.64 -13.18
C PHE A 93 0.31 -21.01 -14.57
N PRO A 94 0.76 -19.76 -14.73
CA PRO A 94 0.99 -19.17 -16.06
C PRO A 94 2.03 -19.91 -16.90
N ARG A 95 2.99 -20.56 -16.24
CA ARG A 95 4.03 -21.34 -16.93
C ARG A 95 3.49 -22.67 -17.44
N LEU A 96 2.61 -23.32 -16.68
CA LEU A 96 1.98 -24.58 -17.06
C LEU A 96 0.88 -24.38 -18.11
N PHE A 97 0.14 -23.29 -18.01
CA PHE A 97 -0.99 -22.96 -18.86
C PHE A 97 -0.86 -21.54 -19.45
N PRO A 98 0.05 -21.31 -20.43
CA PRO A 98 0.30 -19.97 -20.97
C PRO A 98 -0.95 -19.28 -21.56
N ASN A 99 -1.86 -20.06 -22.17
CA ASN A 99 -3.11 -19.53 -22.73
C ASN A 99 -4.12 -19.08 -21.65
N LEU A 100 -3.93 -19.48 -20.40
CA LEU A 100 -4.72 -19.12 -19.25
C LEU A 100 -3.88 -18.34 -18.22
N ALA A 101 -2.76 -17.77 -18.66
CA ALA A 101 -1.80 -17.12 -17.77
C ALA A 101 -2.46 -16.09 -16.83
N TYR A 102 -3.34 -15.24 -17.39
CA TYR A 102 -4.05 -14.22 -16.60
C TYR A 102 -4.90 -14.82 -15.48
N ILE A 103 -5.57 -15.96 -15.72
CA ILE A 103 -6.37 -16.65 -14.70
C ILE A 103 -5.48 -17.10 -13.53
N GLY A 104 -4.31 -17.62 -13.84
CA GLY A 104 -3.33 -18.00 -12.80
C GLY A 104 -2.83 -16.82 -11.99
N LEU A 105 -2.52 -15.70 -12.65
CA LEU A 105 -2.14 -14.45 -12.01
C LEU A 105 -3.27 -13.94 -11.11
N LEU A 106 -4.52 -13.97 -11.56
CA LEU A 106 -5.68 -13.51 -10.80
C LEU A 106 -5.94 -14.40 -9.57
N ILE A 107 -5.95 -15.72 -9.72
CA ILE A 107 -6.13 -16.66 -8.60
C ILE A 107 -5.01 -16.49 -7.57
N GLY A 108 -3.75 -16.44 -8.01
CA GLY A 108 -2.62 -16.20 -7.15
C GLY A 108 -2.77 -14.89 -6.37
N THR A 109 -3.20 -13.81 -7.08
CA THR A 109 -3.47 -12.50 -6.48
C THR A 109 -4.52 -12.59 -5.37
N VAL A 110 -5.67 -13.20 -5.62
CA VAL A 110 -6.70 -13.37 -4.58
C VAL A 110 -6.15 -14.10 -3.35
N ILE A 111 -5.41 -15.19 -3.57
CA ILE A 111 -4.89 -16.00 -2.47
C ILE A 111 -3.90 -15.22 -1.60
N PHE A 112 -2.89 -14.59 -2.20
CA PHE A 112 -1.92 -13.84 -1.40
C PHE A 112 -2.51 -12.55 -0.81
N SER A 113 -3.52 -11.95 -1.46
CA SER A 113 -4.20 -10.75 -0.95
C SER A 113 -5.04 -11.03 0.30
N ILE A 114 -5.61 -12.24 0.43
CA ILE A 114 -6.24 -12.68 1.69
C ILE A 114 -5.23 -12.62 2.82
N SER A 115 -4.02 -13.12 2.59
CA SER A 115 -2.96 -13.06 3.59
C SER A 115 -2.46 -11.64 3.86
N ALA A 116 -2.46 -10.77 2.86
CA ALA A 116 -2.09 -9.36 3.02
C ALA A 116 -3.05 -8.65 3.98
N GLY A 117 -4.36 -8.74 3.76
CA GLY A 117 -5.36 -8.17 4.66
C GLY A 117 -5.26 -8.77 6.07
N LEU A 118 -5.10 -10.11 6.20
CA LEU A 118 -4.87 -10.73 7.51
C LEU A 118 -3.62 -10.18 8.21
N SER A 119 -2.54 -9.95 7.49
CA SER A 119 -1.30 -9.42 8.04
C SER A 119 -1.45 -7.98 8.53
N GLU A 120 -2.17 -7.15 7.78
CA GLU A 120 -2.43 -5.77 8.14
C GLU A 120 -3.26 -5.67 9.42
N VAL A 121 -4.32 -6.46 9.53
CA VAL A 121 -5.21 -6.47 10.70
C VAL A 121 -4.56 -7.11 11.93
N LEU A 122 -3.70 -8.12 11.78
CA LEU A 122 -3.29 -8.98 12.89
C LEU A 122 -1.85 -8.76 13.38
N LEU A 123 -0.91 -8.31 12.55
CA LEU A 123 0.49 -8.19 12.97
C LEU A 123 0.71 -7.04 13.94
N SER A 124 0.09 -5.89 13.70
CA SER A 124 0.19 -4.73 14.60
C SER A 124 -0.39 -5.03 16.00
N PRO A 125 -1.61 -5.59 16.14
CA PRO A 125 -2.13 -6.02 17.44
C PRO A 125 -1.27 -7.11 18.09
N THR A 126 -0.70 -8.04 17.31
CA THR A 126 0.16 -9.09 17.85
C THR A 126 1.43 -8.49 18.48
N ILE A 127 2.07 -7.53 17.81
CA ILE A 127 3.23 -6.82 18.37
C ILE A 127 2.85 -6.00 19.61
N ALA A 128 1.70 -5.33 19.58
CA ALA A 128 1.22 -4.53 20.71
C ALA A 128 0.92 -5.37 21.96
N ALA A 129 0.45 -6.61 21.77
CA ALA A 129 0.16 -7.55 22.87
C ALA A 129 1.43 -8.16 23.51
N ILE A 130 2.60 -8.03 22.89
CA ILE A 130 3.86 -8.54 23.45
C ILE A 130 4.39 -7.58 24.52
N PRO A 131 4.68 -8.05 25.74
CA PRO A 131 5.32 -7.24 26.77
C PRO A 131 6.65 -6.65 26.26
N SER A 132 6.78 -5.34 26.28
CA SER A 132 7.95 -4.62 25.77
C SER A 132 8.32 -3.45 26.66
N GLU A 133 9.61 -3.18 26.79
CA GLU A 133 10.13 -1.97 27.46
C GLU A 133 9.84 -0.70 26.65
N ASN A 134 9.69 -0.84 25.32
CA ASN A 134 9.38 0.27 24.42
C ASN A 134 8.42 -0.17 23.29
N PRO A 135 7.10 -0.23 23.55
CA PRO A 135 6.11 -0.66 22.57
C PRO A 135 6.05 0.21 21.31
N GLN A 136 6.28 1.53 21.45
CA GLN A 136 6.29 2.46 20.33
C GLN A 136 7.45 2.17 19.35
N ARG A 137 8.62 1.81 19.88
CA ARG A 137 9.77 1.41 19.07
C ARG A 137 9.49 0.12 18.32
N ASP A 138 8.91 -0.88 18.96
CA ASP A 138 8.59 -2.16 18.33
C ASP A 138 7.58 -1.98 17.18
N MET A 139 6.55 -1.16 17.39
CA MET A 139 5.58 -0.83 16.37
C MET A 139 6.20 -0.04 15.22
N SER A 140 7.00 0.97 15.51
CA SER A 140 7.72 1.75 14.49
C SER A 140 8.67 0.88 13.67
N LEU A 141 9.36 -0.08 14.31
CA LEU A 141 10.23 -1.03 13.62
C LEU A 141 9.44 -1.94 12.68
N LEU A 142 8.28 -2.46 13.13
CA LEU A 142 7.41 -3.28 12.30
C LEU A 142 7.07 -2.57 10.98
N HIS A 143 6.55 -1.35 11.07
CA HIS A 143 6.16 -0.58 9.89
C HIS A 143 7.35 -0.13 9.02
N SER A 144 8.51 0.11 9.62
CA SER A 144 9.74 0.44 8.87
C SER A 144 10.22 -0.74 8.03
N LEU A 145 10.05 -1.97 8.51
CA LEU A 145 10.46 -3.18 7.79
C LEU A 145 9.70 -3.38 6.48
N TYR A 146 8.46 -2.88 6.37
CA TYR A 146 7.75 -2.85 5.10
C TYR A 146 8.50 -2.03 4.05
N ALA A 147 8.94 -0.82 4.39
CA ALA A 147 9.68 0.04 3.45
C ALA A 147 11.02 -0.58 3.03
N PHE A 148 11.76 -1.21 3.96
CA PHE A 148 12.96 -1.97 3.62
C PHE A 148 12.65 -3.19 2.75
N GLY A 149 11.52 -3.84 2.97
CA GLY A 149 11.03 -4.93 2.14
C GLY A 149 10.73 -4.47 0.71
N VAL A 150 10.02 -3.35 0.53
CA VAL A 150 9.78 -2.74 -0.78
C VAL A 150 11.09 -2.48 -1.52
N PHE A 151 12.02 -1.78 -0.89
CA PHE A 151 13.34 -1.53 -1.47
C PHE A 151 14.06 -2.82 -1.89
N SER A 152 14.05 -3.83 -1.00
CA SER A 152 14.70 -5.11 -1.26
C SER A 152 14.07 -5.86 -2.44
N VAL A 153 12.73 -5.89 -2.53
CA VAL A 153 12.01 -6.54 -3.63
C VAL A 153 12.35 -5.88 -4.95
N VAL A 154 12.32 -4.55 -5.01
CA VAL A 154 12.64 -3.80 -6.23
C VAL A 154 14.08 -4.07 -6.65
N VAL A 155 15.04 -3.90 -5.76
CA VAL A 155 16.47 -4.08 -6.10
C VAL A 155 16.78 -5.53 -6.50
N ILE A 156 16.35 -6.52 -5.70
CA ILE A 156 16.59 -7.94 -5.99
C ILE A 156 15.88 -8.33 -7.30
N GLY A 157 14.62 -7.92 -7.47
CA GLY A 157 13.82 -8.22 -8.65
C GLY A 157 14.44 -7.65 -9.92
N THR A 158 14.82 -6.38 -9.89
CA THR A 158 15.47 -5.69 -11.02
C THR A 158 16.80 -6.31 -11.39
N LEU A 159 17.67 -6.58 -10.38
CA LEU A 159 18.96 -7.24 -10.63
C LEU A 159 18.76 -8.65 -11.17
N PHE A 160 17.79 -9.40 -10.63
CA PHE A 160 17.49 -10.73 -11.14
C PHE A 160 17.07 -10.68 -12.62
N ILE A 161 16.13 -9.81 -12.98
CA ILE A 161 15.68 -9.64 -14.37
C ILE A 161 16.83 -9.22 -15.28
N LYS A 162 17.70 -8.31 -14.82
CA LYS A 162 18.85 -7.84 -15.58
C LYS A 162 19.87 -8.94 -15.87
N PHE A 163 20.15 -9.83 -14.92
CA PHE A 163 21.18 -10.88 -15.06
C PHE A 163 20.65 -12.19 -15.64
N PHE A 164 19.39 -12.52 -15.38
CA PHE A 164 18.80 -13.82 -15.74
C PHE A 164 17.71 -13.71 -16.81
N GLY A 165 17.29 -12.49 -17.19
CA GLY A 165 16.23 -12.26 -18.17
C GLY A 165 14.82 -12.27 -17.55
N ALA A 166 13.92 -11.53 -18.20
CA ALA A 166 12.53 -11.39 -17.76
C ALA A 166 11.75 -12.72 -17.91
N GLU A 167 12.14 -13.59 -18.82
CA GLU A 167 11.54 -14.91 -19.04
C GLU A 167 11.66 -15.83 -17.81
N ASN A 168 12.61 -15.55 -16.92
CA ASN A 168 12.87 -16.28 -15.69
C ASN A 168 12.10 -15.72 -14.46
N TRP A 169 11.16 -14.80 -14.66
CA TRP A 169 10.37 -14.16 -13.60
C TRP A 169 9.70 -15.16 -12.63
N MET A 170 9.38 -16.36 -13.11
CA MET A 170 8.82 -17.44 -12.28
C MET A 170 9.75 -17.79 -11.13
N TYR A 171 11.03 -17.95 -11.36
CA TYR A 171 12.02 -18.32 -10.33
C TYR A 171 12.20 -17.19 -9.30
N LEU A 172 12.15 -15.92 -9.76
CA LEU A 172 12.15 -14.76 -8.89
C LEU A 172 10.94 -14.79 -7.94
N THR A 173 9.74 -15.06 -8.49
CA THR A 173 8.51 -15.14 -7.69
C THR A 173 8.56 -16.30 -6.70
N LEU A 174 9.08 -17.46 -7.10
CA LEU A 174 9.27 -18.61 -6.20
C LEU A 174 10.28 -18.33 -5.08
N PHE A 175 11.34 -17.58 -5.37
CA PHE A 175 12.27 -17.10 -4.34
C PHE A 175 11.53 -16.25 -3.29
N PHE A 176 10.71 -15.28 -3.71
CA PHE A 176 9.90 -14.49 -2.79
C PHE A 176 8.82 -15.31 -2.09
N ALA A 177 8.29 -16.36 -2.72
CA ALA A 177 7.36 -17.29 -2.09
C ALA A 177 7.99 -18.10 -0.94
N ALA A 178 9.29 -18.38 -0.99
CA ALA A 178 9.99 -19.12 0.05
C ALA A 178 10.15 -18.31 1.36
N LEU A 179 10.24 -16.98 1.28
CA LEU A 179 10.49 -16.15 2.45
C LEU A 179 9.35 -16.16 3.49
N PRO A 180 8.06 -16.03 3.12
CA PRO A 180 6.97 -16.15 4.09
C PRO A 180 6.88 -17.53 4.74
N MET A 181 7.33 -18.61 4.08
CA MET A 181 7.39 -19.95 4.69
C MET A 181 8.28 -19.94 5.94
N ILE A 182 9.41 -19.24 5.89
CA ILE A 182 10.32 -19.08 7.03
C ILE A 182 9.60 -18.38 8.19
N ALA A 183 8.89 -17.30 7.91
CA ALA A 183 8.10 -16.59 8.93
C ALA A 183 7.03 -17.52 9.56
N SER A 184 6.34 -18.34 8.77
CA SER A 184 5.35 -19.29 9.26
C SER A 184 5.97 -20.36 10.17
N VAL A 185 7.10 -20.94 9.78
CA VAL A 185 7.83 -21.92 10.61
C VAL A 185 8.20 -21.31 11.95
N VAL A 186 8.72 -20.06 11.96
CA VAL A 186 9.05 -19.36 13.20
C VAL A 186 7.81 -19.11 14.04
N PHE A 187 6.67 -18.73 13.45
CA PHE A 187 5.40 -18.59 14.18
C PHE A 187 4.90 -19.89 14.78
N MET A 188 5.04 -21.02 14.08
CA MET A 188 4.60 -22.33 14.58
C MET A 188 5.32 -22.75 15.86
N ILE A 189 6.61 -22.43 15.99
CA ILE A 189 7.45 -22.75 17.16
C ILE A 189 7.48 -21.64 18.22
N SER A 190 6.75 -20.54 17.99
CA SER A 190 6.76 -19.38 18.87
C SER A 190 5.53 -19.34 19.78
N PRO A 191 5.67 -18.91 21.04
CA PRO A 191 4.54 -18.64 21.92
C PRO A 191 3.76 -17.43 21.36
N MET A 192 2.43 -17.49 21.39
CA MET A 192 1.57 -16.37 20.99
C MET A 192 1.14 -15.59 22.25
N PRO A 193 1.15 -14.25 22.22
CA PRO A 193 0.59 -13.47 23.30
C PRO A 193 -0.94 -13.66 23.38
N GLU A 194 -1.50 -13.48 24.58
CA GLU A 194 -2.94 -13.37 24.75
C GLU A 194 -3.38 -12.05 24.12
N MET A 195 -4.26 -12.14 23.15
CA MET A 195 -4.85 -10.98 22.49
C MET A 195 -6.30 -10.83 22.93
N ASP A 196 -6.58 -9.73 23.63
CA ASP A 196 -7.94 -9.40 24.04
C ASP A 196 -8.78 -9.09 22.80
N SER A 197 -9.79 -9.92 22.55
CA SER A 197 -10.78 -9.70 21.49
C SER A 197 -11.79 -8.56 21.81
N HIS A 198 -11.57 -7.82 22.89
CA HIS A 198 -12.47 -6.79 23.39
C HIS A 198 -12.16 -5.38 22.87
N GLY A 199 -12.24 -5.20 21.57
CA GLY A 199 -12.35 -3.87 20.96
C GLY A 199 -13.78 -3.53 20.59
N ALA A 200 -14.73 -3.67 21.52
CA ALA A 200 -16.10 -3.22 21.26
C ALA A 200 -16.13 -1.69 21.16
N ALA A 201 -16.44 -1.20 19.96
CA ALA A 201 -16.64 0.20 19.67
C ALA A 201 -17.75 0.79 20.57
N THR A 202 -17.37 1.62 21.53
CA THR A 202 -18.32 2.49 22.22
C THR A 202 -18.85 3.50 21.22
N VAL A 203 -20.14 3.38 20.88
CA VAL A 203 -20.83 4.31 20.00
C VAL A 203 -20.96 5.66 20.69
N SER A 204 -20.04 6.56 20.41
CA SER A 204 -20.12 7.96 20.82
C SER A 204 -21.30 8.65 20.13
N ARG A 205 -21.99 9.52 20.87
CA ARG A 205 -23.18 10.28 20.44
C ARG A 205 -22.99 10.92 19.06
N LYS A 206 -23.79 10.54 18.06
CA LYS A 206 -23.73 11.03 16.66
C LYS A 206 -24.01 12.54 16.60
N SER A 207 -22.98 13.36 16.40
CA SER A 207 -23.15 14.74 15.95
C SER A 207 -23.09 14.77 14.42
N ARG A 208 -24.08 15.37 13.76
CA ARG A 208 -24.12 15.56 12.28
C ARG A 208 -22.82 16.18 11.76
N ARG A 209 -22.25 17.10 12.50
CA ARG A 209 -21.01 17.81 12.15
C ARG A 209 -19.79 16.90 12.21
N LYS A 210 -19.70 16.03 13.23
CA LYS A 210 -18.67 14.99 13.35
C LYS A 210 -18.70 14.04 12.15
N THR A 211 -19.90 13.60 11.77
CA THR A 211 -20.10 12.73 10.60
C THR A 211 -19.62 13.40 9.31
N VAL A 212 -19.97 14.68 9.09
CA VAL A 212 -19.51 15.44 7.91
C VAL A 212 -17.98 15.57 7.91
N GLY A 213 -17.36 15.88 9.06
CA GLY A 213 -15.89 15.94 9.18
C GLY A 213 -15.21 14.63 8.80
N ILE A 214 -15.76 13.49 9.28
CA ILE A 214 -15.24 12.15 8.93
C ILE A 214 -15.40 11.89 7.43
N ILE A 215 -16.55 12.18 6.83
CA ILE A 215 -16.79 11.99 5.38
C ILE A 215 -15.80 12.82 4.55
N LEU A 216 -15.53 14.05 4.94
CA LEU A 216 -14.52 14.90 4.27
C LEU A 216 -13.12 14.30 4.38
N CYS A 217 -12.74 13.76 5.54
CA CYS A 217 -11.46 13.08 5.72
C CYS A 217 -11.39 11.79 4.90
N VAL A 218 -12.47 11.00 4.81
CA VAL A 218 -12.55 9.80 3.95
C VAL A 218 -12.37 10.18 2.48
N GLY A 219 -12.99 11.25 2.01
CA GLY A 219 -12.76 11.76 0.65
C GLY A 219 -11.30 12.20 0.43
N CYS A 220 -10.68 12.81 1.43
CA CYS A 220 -9.29 13.24 1.35
C CYS A 220 -8.32 12.06 1.27
N ILE A 221 -8.48 11.04 2.11
CA ILE A 221 -7.63 9.83 2.08
C ILE A 221 -7.84 9.04 0.79
N PHE A 222 -9.09 8.94 0.29
CA PHE A 222 -9.40 8.33 -0.99
C PHE A 222 -8.62 8.99 -2.12
N LEU A 223 -8.70 10.32 -2.27
CA LEU A 223 -8.01 11.05 -3.34
C LEU A 223 -6.48 11.00 -3.17
N GLY A 224 -5.99 11.05 -1.95
CA GLY A 224 -4.56 10.89 -1.63
C GLY A 224 -4.04 9.51 -1.98
N SER A 225 -4.81 8.48 -1.65
CA SER A 225 -4.48 7.08 -1.97
C SER A 225 -4.53 6.81 -3.47
N CYS A 226 -5.50 7.39 -4.19
CA CYS A 226 -5.49 7.36 -5.66
C CYS A 226 -4.18 7.89 -6.22
N ALA A 227 -3.72 9.06 -5.74
CA ALA A 227 -2.50 9.69 -6.22
C ALA A 227 -1.23 8.89 -5.87
N GLU A 228 -1.14 8.31 -4.67
CA GLU A 228 0.01 7.50 -4.27
C GLU A 228 0.06 6.19 -5.05
N ASN A 229 -1.07 5.47 -5.10
CA ASN A 229 -1.10 4.10 -5.64
C ASN A 229 -1.12 4.04 -7.17
N ALA A 230 -1.69 5.02 -7.88
CA ALA A 230 -1.54 5.09 -9.34
C ALA A 230 -0.07 5.24 -9.72
N MET A 231 0.69 6.12 -9.06
CA MET A 231 2.11 6.28 -9.34
C MET A 231 2.91 5.05 -8.93
N SER A 232 2.77 4.56 -7.70
CA SER A 232 3.59 3.45 -7.19
C SER A 232 3.41 2.15 -7.96
N ASN A 233 2.21 1.88 -8.50
CA ASN A 233 1.95 0.67 -9.28
C ASN A 233 2.36 0.79 -10.75
N TRP A 234 2.42 1.98 -11.31
CA TRP A 234 2.66 2.16 -12.74
C TRP A 234 4.00 2.83 -13.08
N ILE A 235 4.75 3.33 -12.09
CA ILE A 235 6.01 4.06 -12.31
C ILE A 235 7.06 3.23 -13.07
N SER A 236 7.23 1.95 -12.73
CA SER A 236 8.15 1.04 -13.43
C SER A 236 7.72 0.86 -14.89
N SER A 237 6.47 0.48 -15.13
CA SER A 237 5.93 0.27 -16.49
C SER A 237 5.96 1.55 -17.32
N PHE A 238 5.63 2.70 -16.73
CA PHE A 238 5.65 3.99 -17.40
C PHE A 238 7.08 4.37 -17.83
N MET A 239 8.07 4.17 -16.97
CA MET A 239 9.47 4.44 -17.29
C MET A 239 10.01 3.53 -18.39
N GLU A 240 9.68 2.24 -18.34
CA GLU A 240 10.15 1.25 -19.31
C GLU A 240 9.41 1.38 -20.65
N ALA A 241 8.10 1.28 -20.64
CA ALA A 241 7.31 1.19 -21.89
C ALA A 241 7.11 2.55 -22.56
N GLU A 242 6.91 3.62 -21.79
CA GLU A 242 6.58 4.94 -22.34
C GLU A 242 7.81 5.85 -22.49
N LEU A 243 8.62 5.96 -21.45
CA LEU A 243 9.82 6.82 -21.49
C LEU A 243 11.03 6.16 -22.14
N GLN A 244 10.95 4.87 -22.47
CA GLN A 244 12.02 4.06 -23.08
C GLN A 244 13.32 4.09 -22.24
N ILE A 245 13.18 4.13 -20.92
CA ILE A 245 14.29 4.09 -19.98
C ILE A 245 14.64 2.64 -19.70
N ASP A 246 15.94 2.33 -19.66
CA ASP A 246 16.40 0.99 -19.27
C ASP A 246 15.70 0.54 -17.97
N LYS A 247 15.16 -0.68 -17.98
CA LYS A 247 14.37 -1.21 -16.87
C LYS A 247 15.08 -1.11 -15.53
N ALA A 248 16.37 -1.43 -15.47
CA ALA A 248 17.12 -1.38 -14.22
C ALA A 248 17.27 0.06 -13.70
N ILE A 249 17.40 1.04 -14.59
CA ILE A 249 17.44 2.46 -14.24
C ILE A 249 16.05 2.91 -13.77
N GLY A 250 14.99 2.58 -14.52
CA GLY A 250 13.61 2.91 -14.21
C GLY A 250 13.16 2.36 -12.85
N ASP A 251 13.47 1.11 -12.56
CA ASP A 251 13.10 0.46 -11.31
C ASP A 251 13.90 1.00 -10.12
N ILE A 252 15.25 1.07 -10.23
CA ILE A 252 16.10 1.46 -9.10
C ILE A 252 16.03 2.98 -8.85
N LEU A 253 16.22 3.78 -9.88
CA LEU A 253 16.21 5.24 -9.74
C LEU A 253 14.80 5.83 -9.83
N GLY A 254 13.83 5.09 -10.34
CA GLY A 254 12.43 5.48 -10.38
C GLY A 254 11.66 4.94 -9.16
N MET A 255 11.24 3.68 -9.24
CA MET A 255 10.37 3.07 -8.23
C MET A 255 11.00 3.00 -6.83
N ALA A 256 12.28 2.59 -6.71
CA ALA A 256 12.92 2.52 -5.40
C ALA A 256 13.19 3.91 -4.83
N MET A 257 13.58 4.91 -5.65
CA MET A 257 13.76 6.29 -5.17
C MET A 257 12.45 6.95 -4.78
N PHE A 258 11.35 6.70 -5.53
CA PHE A 258 10.01 7.11 -5.11
C PHE A 258 9.70 6.62 -3.68
N ALA A 259 9.91 5.32 -3.41
CA ALA A 259 9.67 4.74 -2.09
C ALA A 259 10.59 5.30 -1.00
N ILE A 260 11.87 5.54 -1.31
CA ILE A 260 12.83 6.17 -0.38
C ILE A 260 12.40 7.60 -0.03
N LEU A 261 12.06 8.42 -1.02
CA LEU A 261 11.64 9.80 -0.80
C LEU A 261 10.33 9.86 -0.01
N LEU A 262 9.40 8.97 -0.30
CA LEU A 262 8.17 8.79 0.47
C LEU A 262 8.50 8.48 1.95
N GLY A 263 9.37 7.51 2.21
CA GLY A 263 9.79 7.15 3.56
C GLY A 263 10.51 8.27 4.31
N ILE A 264 11.48 8.93 3.65
CA ILE A 264 12.22 10.09 4.23
C ILE A 264 11.26 11.22 4.58
N THR A 265 10.28 11.52 3.72
CA THR A 265 9.31 12.57 3.97
C THR A 265 8.44 12.26 5.19
N ARG A 266 7.99 11.00 5.36
CA ARG A 266 7.24 10.53 6.54
C ARG A 266 8.06 10.70 7.82
N ILE A 267 9.33 10.28 7.81
CA ILE A 267 10.23 10.43 8.96
C ILE A 267 10.50 11.91 9.27
N SER A 268 10.72 12.72 8.23
CA SER A 268 10.97 14.14 8.39
C SER A 268 9.76 14.86 9.00
N TYR A 269 8.54 14.50 8.59
CA TYR A 269 7.33 15.04 9.19
C TYR A 269 7.20 14.63 10.66
N ALA A 270 7.47 13.39 11.00
CA ALA A 270 7.42 12.92 12.40
C ALA A 270 8.36 13.72 13.31
N LYS A 271 9.48 14.22 12.80
CA LYS A 271 10.48 14.98 13.57
C LYS A 271 10.23 16.49 13.56
N TRP A 272 9.81 17.08 12.45
CA TRP A 272 9.74 18.53 12.23
C TRP A 272 8.35 19.04 11.81
N GLY A 273 7.38 18.16 11.63
CA GLY A 273 6.04 18.52 11.17
C GLY A 273 5.30 19.40 12.18
N LYS A 274 4.66 20.49 11.69
CA LYS A 274 3.92 21.43 12.55
C LYS A 274 2.47 21.64 12.15
N ASN A 275 2.13 21.51 10.88
CA ASN A 275 0.79 21.82 10.36
C ASN A 275 0.39 20.82 9.30
N ILE A 276 -0.32 19.79 9.73
CA ILE A 276 -0.73 18.70 8.85
C ILE A 276 -1.62 19.17 7.71
N CYS A 277 -2.54 20.09 7.94
CA CYS A 277 -3.43 20.58 6.89
C CYS A 277 -2.68 21.28 5.76
N LYS A 278 -1.64 22.07 6.09
CA LYS A 278 -0.79 22.70 5.07
C LYS A 278 0.06 21.67 4.34
N MET A 279 0.58 20.68 5.06
CA MET A 279 1.37 19.58 4.46
C MET A 279 0.53 18.80 3.46
N LEU A 280 -0.70 18.44 3.80
CA LEU A 280 -1.63 17.76 2.90
C LEU A 280 -1.97 18.60 1.66
N LEU A 281 -2.23 19.90 1.85
CA LEU A 281 -2.51 20.81 0.72
C LEU A 281 -1.31 20.91 -0.23
N VAL A 282 -0.09 21.11 0.31
CA VAL A 282 1.15 21.15 -0.48
C VAL A 282 1.39 19.81 -1.18
N GLY A 283 1.12 18.69 -0.48
CA GLY A 283 1.20 17.36 -1.06
C GLY A 283 0.27 17.18 -2.26
N MET A 284 -1.01 17.56 -2.14
CA MET A 284 -1.96 17.50 -3.26
C MET A 284 -1.56 18.40 -4.44
N ILE A 285 -1.11 19.65 -4.18
CA ILE A 285 -0.64 20.57 -5.23
C ILE A 285 0.59 19.97 -5.93
N GLY A 286 1.61 19.55 -5.16
CA GLY A 286 2.83 18.99 -5.72
C GLY A 286 2.61 17.71 -6.51
N ALA A 287 1.77 16.80 -6.00
CA ALA A 287 1.37 15.60 -6.74
C ALA A 287 0.67 15.96 -8.05
N THR A 288 -0.25 16.94 -8.05
CA THR A 288 -0.92 17.41 -9.28
C THR A 288 0.10 17.87 -10.30
N ILE A 289 1.06 18.71 -9.89
CA ILE A 289 2.11 19.23 -10.78
C ILE A 289 2.96 18.08 -11.33
N CYS A 290 3.37 17.13 -10.49
CA CYS A 290 4.16 15.98 -10.92
C CYS A 290 3.42 15.13 -11.96
N TYR A 291 2.15 14.82 -11.73
CA TYR A 291 1.33 14.07 -12.68
C TYR A 291 1.15 14.83 -14.00
N LEU A 292 0.94 16.14 -13.96
CA LEU A 292 0.85 16.98 -15.18
C LEU A 292 2.17 16.97 -15.94
N ILE A 293 3.31 17.07 -15.26
CA ILE A 293 4.63 17.00 -15.90
C ILE A 293 4.83 15.60 -16.51
N ALA A 294 4.52 14.52 -15.78
CA ALA A 294 4.65 13.17 -16.30
C ALA A 294 3.76 12.93 -17.53
N GLY A 295 2.52 13.43 -17.52
CA GLY A 295 1.54 13.23 -18.59
C GLY A 295 1.64 14.18 -19.78
N LEU A 296 2.32 15.32 -19.63
CA LEU A 296 2.42 16.33 -20.70
C LEU A 296 3.84 16.50 -21.27
N SER A 297 4.85 15.94 -20.61
CA SER A 297 6.22 16.15 -21.03
C SER A 297 6.56 15.37 -22.29
N SER A 298 7.09 16.06 -23.30
CA SER A 298 7.65 15.44 -24.50
C SER A 298 9.04 14.86 -24.31
N HIS A 299 9.66 15.10 -23.15
CA HIS A 299 11.01 14.67 -22.82
C HIS A 299 11.01 13.72 -21.63
N SER A 300 11.77 12.62 -21.73
CA SER A 300 11.82 11.57 -20.69
C SER A 300 12.36 12.09 -19.34
N VAL A 301 13.35 13.00 -19.34
CA VAL A 301 13.99 13.46 -18.10
C VAL A 301 13.04 14.22 -17.16
N PRO A 302 12.28 15.24 -17.59
CA PRO A 302 11.30 15.90 -16.71
C PRO A 302 10.23 14.92 -16.19
N ALA A 303 9.71 14.04 -17.05
CA ALA A 303 8.73 13.03 -16.65
C ALA A 303 9.31 12.07 -15.60
N PHE A 304 10.52 11.57 -15.81
CA PHE A 304 11.25 10.72 -14.86
C PHE A 304 11.40 11.39 -13.49
N VAL A 305 11.90 12.63 -13.46
CA VAL A 305 12.08 13.38 -12.21
C VAL A 305 10.75 13.63 -11.52
N ALA A 306 9.70 13.98 -12.26
CA ALA A 306 8.37 14.19 -11.70
C ALA A 306 7.81 12.92 -11.04
N CYS A 307 7.97 11.75 -11.67
CA CYS A 307 7.55 10.48 -11.09
C CYS A 307 8.22 10.22 -9.73
N ILE A 308 9.54 10.43 -9.64
CA ILE A 308 10.28 10.26 -8.38
C ILE A 308 9.81 11.25 -7.32
N LEU A 309 9.66 12.53 -7.68
CA LEU A 309 9.25 13.59 -6.75
C LEU A 309 7.80 13.41 -6.26
N THR A 310 6.96 12.70 -7.01
CA THR A 310 5.62 12.35 -6.54
C THR A 310 5.67 11.64 -5.18
N GLY A 311 6.71 10.82 -4.92
CA GLY A 311 6.92 10.18 -3.63
C GLY A 311 7.02 11.14 -2.44
N ILE A 312 7.60 12.34 -2.63
CA ILE A 312 7.64 13.37 -1.58
C ILE A 312 6.23 13.91 -1.33
N PHE A 313 5.50 14.24 -2.39
CA PHE A 313 4.23 14.94 -2.28
C PHE A 313 3.09 14.03 -1.84
N THR A 314 3.12 12.74 -2.20
CA THR A 314 2.10 11.78 -1.77
C THR A 314 2.35 11.18 -0.38
N ALA A 315 3.58 11.26 0.13
CA ALA A 315 4.02 10.60 1.36
C ALA A 315 3.07 10.76 2.56
N MET A 316 2.55 11.97 2.76
CA MET A 316 1.70 12.28 3.93
C MET A 316 0.20 12.21 3.62
N LEU A 317 -0.20 11.91 2.38
CA LEU A 317 -1.63 11.94 2.00
C LEU A 317 -2.44 10.87 2.72
N TRP A 318 -1.86 9.70 2.95
CA TRP A 318 -2.50 8.65 3.76
C TRP A 318 -2.35 8.91 5.27
N PRO A 319 -1.14 8.82 5.87
CA PRO A 319 -0.99 8.93 7.33
C PRO A 319 -1.36 10.32 7.84
N GLY A 320 -1.11 11.36 7.08
CA GLY A 320 -1.42 12.72 7.47
C GLY A 320 -2.92 13.01 7.53
N THR A 321 -3.73 12.33 6.70
CA THR A 321 -5.18 12.49 6.78
C THR A 321 -5.75 11.83 8.04
N LEU A 322 -5.17 10.70 8.49
CA LEU A 322 -5.51 10.10 9.80
C LEU A 322 -5.15 11.03 10.95
N ILE A 323 -3.94 11.61 10.93
CA ILE A 323 -3.50 12.59 11.92
C ILE A 323 -4.43 13.82 11.93
N MET A 324 -4.77 14.34 10.76
CA MET A 324 -5.70 15.47 10.65
C MET A 324 -7.08 15.16 11.24
N MET A 325 -7.61 13.97 10.96
CA MET A 325 -8.90 13.53 11.53
C MET A 325 -8.83 13.50 13.07
N GLU A 326 -7.79 12.89 13.62
CA GLU A 326 -7.59 12.77 15.07
C GLU A 326 -7.41 14.14 15.75
N GLU A 327 -6.63 15.05 15.14
CA GLU A 327 -6.42 16.41 15.66
C GLU A 327 -7.69 17.29 15.61
N LYS A 328 -8.54 17.11 14.61
CA LYS A 328 -9.66 18.02 14.34
C LYS A 328 -11.02 17.52 14.83
N ILE A 329 -11.15 16.23 15.06
CA ILE A 329 -12.42 15.63 15.46
C ILE A 329 -12.22 14.95 16.82
N PRO A 330 -12.80 15.50 17.91
CA PRO A 330 -12.66 14.91 19.24
C PRO A 330 -13.36 13.55 19.32
N ASP A 331 -12.82 12.66 20.14
CA ASP A 331 -13.37 11.32 20.45
C ASP A 331 -13.66 10.49 19.17
N VAL A 332 -12.69 10.41 18.29
CA VAL A 332 -12.78 9.59 17.08
C VAL A 332 -12.69 8.12 17.47
N GLY A 333 -13.80 7.38 17.28
CA GLY A 333 -13.84 5.95 17.59
C GLY A 333 -13.21 5.08 16.51
N VAL A 334 -12.93 3.81 16.83
CA VAL A 334 -12.36 2.79 15.93
C VAL A 334 -13.09 2.69 14.59
N ALA A 335 -14.43 2.86 14.58
CA ALA A 335 -15.23 2.83 13.35
C ALA A 335 -14.85 3.92 12.34
N ALA A 336 -14.38 5.10 12.79
CA ALA A 336 -13.94 6.15 11.88
C ALA A 336 -12.57 5.79 11.24
N PHE A 337 -11.65 5.20 12.00
CA PHE A 337 -10.39 4.71 11.45
C PHE A 337 -10.61 3.58 10.42
N ALA A 338 -11.52 2.65 10.71
CA ALA A 338 -11.90 1.59 9.77
C ALA A 338 -12.50 2.18 8.47
N LEU A 339 -13.35 3.21 8.58
CA LEU A 339 -13.92 3.89 7.41
C LEU A 339 -12.84 4.64 6.61
N MET A 340 -11.85 5.23 7.28
CA MET A 340 -10.69 5.86 6.64
C MET A 340 -9.84 4.84 5.88
N ALA A 341 -9.53 3.71 6.51
CA ALA A 341 -8.78 2.63 5.86
C ALA A 341 -9.54 2.14 4.60
N ALA A 342 -10.82 1.83 4.74
CA ALA A 342 -11.66 1.42 3.61
C ALA A 342 -11.70 2.46 2.47
N GLY A 343 -11.76 3.75 2.80
CA GLY A 343 -11.69 4.83 1.81
C GLY A 343 -10.34 4.89 1.09
N GLY A 344 -9.27 4.67 1.83
CA GLY A 344 -7.91 4.61 1.31
C GLY A 344 -7.70 3.41 0.38
N ASP A 345 -8.09 2.21 0.79
CA ASP A 345 -7.98 0.98 0.00
C ASP A 345 -8.83 1.04 -1.27
N PHE A 346 -10.01 1.65 -1.18
CA PHE A 346 -10.83 1.90 -2.36
C PHE A 346 -10.12 2.84 -3.36
N GLY A 347 -9.44 3.89 -2.89
CA GLY A 347 -8.61 4.75 -3.74
C GLY A 347 -7.42 4.01 -4.35
N ALA A 348 -6.74 3.19 -3.54
CA ALA A 348 -5.62 2.35 -3.98
C ALA A 348 -6.03 1.33 -5.05
N SER A 349 -7.28 0.88 -5.05
CA SER A 349 -7.80 -0.06 -6.03
C SER A 349 -8.24 0.63 -7.33
N VAL A 350 -8.97 1.74 -7.22
CA VAL A 350 -9.64 2.39 -8.37
C VAL A 350 -8.65 3.09 -9.29
N ALA A 351 -7.69 3.83 -8.74
CA ALA A 351 -6.82 4.67 -9.59
C ALA A 351 -5.86 3.86 -10.47
N PRO A 352 -5.18 2.80 -9.99
CA PRO A 352 -4.36 1.95 -10.85
C PRO A 352 -5.18 1.24 -11.93
N GLN A 353 -6.42 0.79 -11.61
CA GLN A 353 -7.32 0.19 -12.58
C GLN A 353 -7.72 1.17 -13.68
N LEU A 354 -8.07 2.40 -13.30
CA LEU A 354 -8.43 3.44 -14.25
C LEU A 354 -7.25 3.77 -15.19
N LEU A 355 -6.03 3.88 -14.62
CA LEU A 355 -4.83 4.13 -15.42
C LEU A 355 -4.61 3.02 -16.43
N GLY A 356 -4.69 1.75 -16.04
CA GLY A 356 -4.56 0.61 -16.95
C GLY A 356 -5.62 0.61 -18.06
N ALA A 357 -6.87 0.93 -17.73
CA ALA A 357 -7.95 1.00 -18.71
C ALA A 357 -7.73 2.15 -19.73
N ILE A 358 -7.16 3.26 -19.28
CA ILE A 358 -6.80 4.38 -20.17
C ILE A 358 -5.60 4.00 -21.04
N ALA A 359 -4.60 3.33 -20.45
CA ALA A 359 -3.40 2.91 -21.15
C ALA A 359 -3.69 1.96 -22.31
N ASP A 360 -4.65 1.05 -22.16
CA ASP A 360 -5.09 0.16 -23.26
C ASP A 360 -5.76 0.90 -24.41
N ARG A 361 -6.45 2.01 -24.11
CA ARG A 361 -7.18 2.75 -25.14
C ARG A 361 -6.34 3.82 -25.84
N TRP A 362 -5.37 4.38 -25.13
CA TRP A 362 -4.47 5.43 -25.59
C TRP A 362 -3.01 5.03 -25.31
N ASP A 363 -2.47 5.44 -24.18
CA ASP A 363 -1.11 5.15 -23.74
C ASP A 363 -0.96 5.40 -22.21
N LEU A 364 0.16 4.98 -21.64
CA LEU A 364 0.47 5.17 -20.24
C LEU A 364 0.65 6.65 -19.88
N GLN A 365 1.13 7.48 -20.80
CA GLN A 365 1.30 8.92 -20.61
C GLN A 365 -0.05 9.61 -20.43
N THR A 366 -1.04 9.29 -21.26
CA THR A 366 -2.43 9.75 -21.12
C THR A 366 -3.03 9.25 -19.80
N GLY A 367 -2.73 8.00 -19.40
CA GLY A 367 -3.14 7.45 -18.11
C GLY A 367 -2.61 8.29 -16.93
N MET A 368 -1.32 8.66 -16.94
CA MET A 368 -0.73 9.54 -15.95
C MET A 368 -1.40 10.93 -15.93
N LEU A 369 -1.63 11.50 -17.12
CA LEU A 369 -2.30 12.80 -17.24
C LEU A 369 -3.71 12.78 -16.61
N VAL A 370 -4.53 11.77 -16.92
CA VAL A 370 -5.88 11.66 -16.35
C VAL A 370 -5.83 11.44 -14.83
N CYS A 371 -4.87 10.67 -14.34
CA CYS A 371 -4.71 10.46 -12.88
C CYS A 371 -4.36 11.75 -12.11
N SER A 372 -3.90 12.83 -12.79
CA SER A 372 -3.72 14.15 -12.17
C SER A 372 -5.01 14.72 -11.58
N VAL A 373 -6.18 14.27 -12.05
CA VAL A 373 -7.49 14.68 -11.56
C VAL A 373 -7.68 14.36 -10.07
N PHE A 374 -7.15 13.24 -9.60
CA PHE A 374 -7.31 12.85 -8.18
C PHE A 374 -6.66 13.85 -7.22
N PRO A 375 -5.35 14.14 -7.29
CA PRO A 375 -4.74 15.12 -6.40
C PRO A 375 -5.27 16.54 -6.69
N PHE A 376 -5.64 16.88 -7.92
CA PHE A 376 -6.28 18.18 -8.25
C PHE A 376 -7.61 18.37 -7.50
N LEU A 377 -8.51 17.38 -7.54
CA LEU A 377 -9.74 17.39 -6.74
C LEU A 377 -9.41 17.44 -5.24
N GLY A 378 -8.33 16.77 -4.83
CA GLY A 378 -7.81 16.80 -3.47
C GLY A 378 -7.43 18.21 -2.99
N VAL A 379 -6.86 19.05 -3.87
CA VAL A 379 -6.59 20.48 -3.55
C VAL A 379 -7.90 21.20 -3.20
N GLY A 380 -8.93 21.06 -4.02
CA GLY A 380 -10.24 21.65 -3.76
C GLY A 380 -10.85 21.16 -2.45
N LEU A 381 -10.81 19.84 -2.22
CA LEU A 381 -11.31 19.22 -1.00
C LEU A 381 -10.55 19.70 0.25
N MET A 382 -9.21 19.81 0.19
CA MET A 382 -8.42 20.32 1.29
C MET A 382 -8.77 21.77 1.65
N ILE A 383 -9.04 22.61 0.68
CA ILE A 383 -9.50 23.99 0.92
C ILE A 383 -10.85 23.98 1.65
N VAL A 384 -11.78 23.10 1.26
CA VAL A 384 -13.07 22.92 1.94
C VAL A 384 -12.87 22.46 3.38
N ILE A 385 -12.03 21.43 3.59
CA ILE A 385 -11.70 20.88 4.91
C ILE A 385 -11.12 21.97 5.83
N MET A 386 -10.15 22.73 5.34
CA MET A 386 -9.52 23.80 6.12
C MET A 386 -10.51 24.90 6.51
N ARG A 387 -11.45 25.26 5.63
CA ARG A 387 -12.53 26.21 5.93
C ARG A 387 -13.54 25.61 6.92
N PHE A 388 -13.89 24.34 6.77
CA PHE A 388 -14.82 23.65 7.65
C PHE A 388 -14.30 23.63 9.10
N PHE A 389 -13.05 23.26 9.32
CA PHE A 389 -12.45 23.21 10.66
C PHE A 389 -12.08 24.59 11.22
N LYS A 390 -11.80 25.60 10.37
CA LYS A 390 -11.54 27.00 10.84
C LYS A 390 -12.79 27.62 11.45
N LYS A 391 -13.98 27.36 10.89
CA LYS A 391 -15.24 27.82 11.48
C LYS A 391 -15.49 27.28 12.90
N GLU A 392 -14.87 26.15 13.24
CA GLU A 392 -14.98 25.52 14.54
C GLU A 392 -14.21 26.26 15.64
N SER A 393 -13.01 26.74 15.32
CA SER A 393 -12.18 27.51 16.25
C SER A 393 -12.73 28.92 16.56
N MET A 394 -13.62 29.45 15.72
CA MET A 394 -14.23 30.78 15.91
C MET A 394 -15.63 30.73 16.55
N GLY A 395 -16.32 29.56 16.53
CA GLY A 395 -17.64 29.41 17.12
C GLY A 395 -17.62 28.87 18.56
N SER A 396 -16.44 28.51 19.08
CA SER A 396 -16.22 28.05 20.46
C SER A 396 -15.56 29.13 21.37
N LYS A 397 -15.40 30.33 20.86
CA LYS A 397 -15.06 31.55 21.63
C LYS A 397 -16.34 32.37 21.79
#